data_c51944202042990ad24f7c44accc7490
#
_entry.id   c51944202042990ad24f7c44accc7490
#
_cell.length_a   1.000
_cell.length_b   1.000
_cell.length_c   1.000
_cell.angle_alpha   90.00
_cell.angle_beta   90.00
_cell.angle_gamma   90.00
#
_symmetry.space_group_name_H-M   'P 1'
#
loop_
_entity.id
_entity.type
_entity.pdbx_description
1 polymer ?
#
loop_
_entity_poly.entity_id
_entity_poly.type
_entity_poly.pdbx_seq_one_letter_code
_entity_poly.pdbx_strand_id
1 'polypeptide(L)'
;MEIKLVHVTKSFGAKQVIQPTSFVIQSGNLTTLLGPSGCGKTTLLRMIAGLETPDSGEIWFENRCVFSSEKKINIPPEKRGLGFVFQDFALWPHMTVFENVAFGLRAAGKTDKLDEKVKNALHAVQLDDFAQRYPHQLSGGQ
;
A
#
# COMPACT_ATOMS: atom_id res chain seq x y z
N MET A 1 -8.97 -5.09 10.12
CA MET A 1 -7.77 -4.59 10.86
C MET A 1 -7.95 -3.09 11.09
N GLU A 2 -7.94 -2.66 12.34
CA GLU A 2 -7.94 -1.25 12.73
C GLU A 2 -6.52 -0.66 12.57
N ILE A 3 -6.44 0.60 12.11
CA ILE A 3 -5.18 1.33 12.01
C ILE A 3 -5.32 2.63 12.80
N LYS A 4 -4.42 2.86 13.75
CA LYS A 4 -4.40 4.05 14.60
C LYS A 4 -3.11 4.84 14.39
N LEU A 5 -3.24 6.13 14.16
CA LEU A 5 -2.14 7.10 14.14
C LEU A 5 -2.23 7.97 15.40
N VAL A 6 -1.08 8.25 16.00
CA VAL A 6 -0.98 9.07 17.21
C VAL A 6 0.12 10.11 17.01
N HIS A 7 -0.25 11.38 16.92
CA HIS A 7 0.63 12.55 16.75
C HIS A 7 1.71 12.37 15.67
N VAL A 8 1.36 11.72 14.57
CA VAL A 8 2.30 11.46 13.46
C VAL A 8 2.62 12.76 12.74
N THR A 9 3.91 13.02 12.51
CA THR A 9 4.39 14.20 11.77
C THR A 9 5.31 13.80 10.63
N LYS A 10 5.41 14.68 9.61
CA LYS A 10 6.40 14.53 8.53
C LYS A 10 6.78 15.86 7.94
N SER A 11 8.09 16.04 7.77
CA SER A 11 8.68 17.20 7.08
C SER A 11 9.61 16.73 5.94
N PHE A 12 9.73 17.52 4.91
CA PHE A 12 10.75 17.36 3.86
C PHE A 12 11.56 18.66 3.79
N GLY A 13 12.80 18.59 4.24
CA GLY A 13 13.63 19.77 4.47
C GLY A 13 12.97 20.72 5.47
N ALA A 14 12.82 22.00 5.11
CA ALA A 14 12.19 23.00 5.97
C ALA A 14 10.65 22.99 5.93
N LYS A 15 10.03 22.18 5.02
CA LYS A 15 8.58 22.17 4.84
C LYS A 15 7.94 21.03 5.64
N GLN A 16 7.13 21.39 6.64
CA GLN A 16 6.29 20.41 7.33
C GLN A 16 5.06 20.08 6.45
N VAL A 17 4.95 18.81 6.05
CA VAL A 17 3.88 18.31 5.15
C VAL A 17 2.76 17.68 5.95
N ILE A 18 3.08 16.98 7.03
CA ILE A 18 2.08 16.41 7.95
C ILE A 18 2.26 17.07 9.31
N GLN A 19 1.27 17.87 9.70
CA GLN A 19 1.14 18.42 11.06
C GLN A 19 0.82 17.27 12.03
N PRO A 20 1.01 17.43 13.35
CA PRO A 20 0.68 16.39 14.32
C PRO A 20 -0.73 15.84 14.10
N THR A 21 -0.80 14.65 13.54
CA THR A 21 -2.04 14.06 13.06
C THR A 21 -2.37 12.79 13.83
N SER A 22 -3.59 12.72 14.36
CA SER A 22 -4.10 11.56 15.08
C SER A 22 -5.50 11.19 14.57
N PHE A 23 -5.71 9.95 14.19
CA PHE A 23 -7.01 9.40 13.83
C PHE A 23 -7.00 7.86 13.82
N VAL A 24 -8.18 7.28 13.68
CA VAL A 24 -8.37 5.83 13.62
C VAL A 24 -9.12 5.45 12.35
N ILE A 25 -8.60 4.48 11.63
CA ILE A 25 -9.27 3.80 10.52
C ILE A 25 -9.87 2.51 11.10
N GLN A 26 -11.17 2.46 11.16
CA GLN A 26 -11.88 1.30 11.72
C GLN A 26 -11.80 0.08 10.81
N SER A 27 -11.71 -1.10 11.39
CA SER A 27 -11.74 -2.36 10.66
C SER A 27 -13.06 -2.52 9.88
N GLY A 28 -12.95 -2.99 8.65
CA GLY A 28 -14.11 -3.25 7.78
C GLY A 28 -14.71 -2.01 7.11
N ASN A 29 -14.26 -0.81 7.42
CA ASN A 29 -14.76 0.42 6.83
C ASN A 29 -13.90 0.88 5.65
N LEU A 30 -14.55 1.55 4.68
CA LEU A 30 -13.89 2.36 3.67
C LEU A 30 -13.64 3.75 4.23
N THR A 31 -12.38 4.17 4.30
CA THR A 31 -11.98 5.51 4.75
C THR A 31 -11.39 6.30 3.59
N THR A 32 -11.90 7.50 3.34
CA THR A 32 -11.43 8.39 2.26
C THR A 32 -10.70 9.60 2.84
N LEU A 33 -9.51 9.89 2.32
CA LEU A 33 -8.76 11.12 2.62
C LEU A 33 -9.06 12.18 1.57
N LEU A 34 -9.68 13.28 1.97
CA LEU A 34 -10.01 14.41 1.10
C LEU A 34 -9.10 15.61 1.38
N GLY A 35 -8.83 16.39 0.36
CA GLY A 35 -8.03 17.62 0.46
C GLY A 35 -7.35 17.98 -0.87
N PRO A 36 -6.82 19.22 -0.98
CA PRO A 36 -6.19 19.70 -2.20
C PRO A 36 -4.93 18.91 -2.56
N SER A 37 -4.46 19.09 -3.80
CA SER A 37 -3.18 18.49 -4.23
C SER A 37 -2.03 19.02 -3.35
N GLY A 38 -1.11 18.13 -2.98
CA GLY A 38 0.06 18.49 -2.16
C GLY A 38 -0.19 18.65 -0.66
N CYS A 39 -1.40 18.39 -0.15
CA CYS A 39 -1.68 18.47 1.30
C CYS A 39 -1.21 17.25 2.12
N GLY A 40 -0.48 16.31 1.52
CA GLY A 40 0.15 15.21 2.25
C GLY A 40 -0.60 13.88 2.27
N LYS A 41 -1.74 13.72 1.58
CA LYS A 41 -2.53 12.46 1.56
C LYS A 41 -1.68 11.23 1.18
N THR A 42 -0.96 11.34 0.07
CA THR A 42 -0.07 10.25 -0.41
C THR A 42 1.06 9.98 0.58
N THR A 43 1.64 11.02 1.18
CA THR A 43 2.67 10.87 2.21
C THR A 43 2.12 10.11 3.42
N LEU A 44 0.91 10.46 3.87
CA LEU A 44 0.25 9.79 4.98
C LEU A 44 0.00 8.31 4.70
N LEU A 45 -0.52 7.98 3.51
CA LEU A 45 -0.71 6.59 3.09
C LEU A 45 0.60 5.82 3.00
N ARG A 46 1.67 6.45 2.47
CA ARG A 46 3.01 5.85 2.43
C ARG A 46 3.58 5.60 3.82
N MET A 47 3.35 6.51 4.78
CA MET A 47 3.78 6.29 6.17
C MET A 47 3.04 5.12 6.82
N ILE A 48 1.74 4.98 6.59
CA ILE A 48 0.97 3.83 7.06
C ILE A 48 1.51 2.52 6.46
N ALA A 49 1.81 2.52 5.16
CA ALA A 49 2.37 1.36 4.48
C ALA A 49 3.83 1.06 4.85
N GLY A 50 4.56 2.00 5.46
CA GLY A 50 5.98 1.86 5.79
C GLY A 50 6.93 2.21 4.64
N LEU A 51 6.39 2.79 3.57
CA LEU A 51 7.15 3.28 2.40
C LEU A 51 7.76 4.66 2.63
N GLU A 52 7.31 5.35 3.67
CA GLU A 52 7.85 6.61 4.16
C GLU A 52 7.93 6.56 5.69
N THR A 53 9.02 7.06 6.26
CA THR A 53 9.21 7.07 7.72
C THR A 53 8.68 8.37 8.30
N PRO A 54 7.77 8.35 9.28
CA PRO A 54 7.37 9.55 10.02
C PRO A 54 8.56 10.15 10.79
N ASP A 55 8.52 11.46 11.06
CA ASP A 55 9.51 12.12 11.90
C ASP A 55 9.21 11.90 13.38
N SER A 56 7.92 11.85 13.76
CA SER A 56 7.50 11.59 15.14
C SER A 56 6.15 10.88 15.20
N GLY A 57 5.76 10.47 16.39
CA GLY A 57 4.49 9.84 16.69
C GLY A 57 4.53 8.31 16.62
N GLU A 58 3.35 7.72 16.57
CA GLU A 58 3.19 6.26 16.54
C GLU A 58 2.15 5.84 15.50
N ILE A 59 2.35 4.64 14.91
CA ILE A 59 1.37 3.96 14.05
C ILE A 59 1.15 2.56 14.61
N TRP A 60 -0.12 2.20 14.78
CA TRP A 60 -0.55 0.94 15.33
C TRP A 60 -1.49 0.23 14.38
N PHE A 61 -1.34 -1.10 14.25
CA PHE A 61 -2.24 -1.99 13.58
C PHE A 61 -2.84 -2.90 14.65
N GLU A 62 -4.11 -2.65 15.01
CA GLU A 62 -4.74 -3.26 16.17
C GLU A 62 -3.87 -3.05 17.43
N ASN A 63 -3.40 -4.11 18.04
CA ASN A 63 -2.54 -4.04 19.23
C ASN A 63 -1.03 -4.06 18.90
N ARG A 64 -0.64 -4.04 17.60
CA ARG A 64 0.76 -4.10 17.19
C ARG A 64 1.27 -2.72 16.80
N CYS A 65 2.25 -2.22 17.50
CA CYS A 65 2.99 -1.02 17.09
C CYS A 65 3.86 -1.34 15.87
N VAL A 66 3.63 -0.62 14.76
CA VAL A 66 4.42 -0.77 13.53
C VAL A 66 5.41 0.38 13.31
N PHE A 67 5.16 1.51 13.95
CA PHE A 67 6.10 2.63 14.03
C PHE A 67 5.97 3.34 15.38
N SER A 68 7.09 3.68 15.99
CA SER A 68 7.17 4.58 17.14
C SER A 68 8.53 5.27 17.15
N SER A 69 8.55 6.61 17.11
CA SER A 69 9.76 7.40 17.19
C SER A 69 10.43 7.26 18.56
N GLU A 70 9.66 7.20 19.64
CA GLU A 70 10.16 7.07 21.01
C GLU A 70 10.76 5.68 21.27
N LYS A 71 10.04 4.62 20.88
CA LYS A 71 10.45 3.21 21.08
C LYS A 71 11.45 2.74 20.04
N LYS A 72 11.81 3.58 19.05
CA LYS A 72 12.66 3.24 17.89
C LYS A 72 12.17 2.01 17.13
N ILE A 73 10.85 1.89 16.99
CA ILE A 73 10.21 0.83 16.22
C ILE A 73 9.93 1.35 14.81
N ASN A 74 10.35 0.61 13.79
CA ASN A 74 9.99 0.87 12.40
C ASN A 74 9.91 -0.47 11.66
N ILE A 75 8.71 -1.02 11.56
CA ILE A 75 8.46 -2.28 10.87
C ILE A 75 8.46 -2.00 9.36
N PRO A 76 9.28 -2.71 8.57
CA PRO A 76 9.37 -2.50 7.14
C PRO A 76 8.07 -2.91 6.41
N PRO A 77 7.79 -2.37 5.19
CA PRO A 77 6.53 -2.53 4.46
C PRO A 77 6.07 -3.98 4.31
N GLU A 78 6.98 -4.86 3.91
CA GLU A 78 6.71 -6.29 3.65
C GLU A 78 6.27 -7.06 4.91
N LYS A 79 6.54 -6.51 6.09
CA LYS A 79 6.15 -7.10 7.40
C LYS A 79 4.92 -6.44 8.01
N ARG A 80 4.31 -5.44 7.35
CA ARG A 80 3.10 -4.76 7.83
C ARG A 80 1.80 -5.48 7.44
N GLY A 81 1.85 -6.36 6.44
CA GLY A 81 0.67 -7.13 6.00
C GLY A 81 -0.38 -6.29 5.28
N LEU A 82 0.03 -5.20 4.62
CA LEU A 82 -0.83 -4.34 3.80
C LEU A 82 -0.58 -4.58 2.31
N GLY A 83 -1.64 -4.49 1.51
CA GLY A 83 -1.53 -4.22 0.08
C GLY A 83 -1.49 -2.71 -0.16
N PHE A 84 -0.68 -2.27 -1.12
CA PHE A 84 -0.58 -0.87 -1.52
C PHE A 84 -0.73 -0.72 -3.03
N VAL A 85 -1.65 0.15 -3.47
CA VAL A 85 -1.83 0.46 -4.90
C VAL A 85 -1.18 1.81 -5.16
N PHE A 86 -0.15 1.83 -6.01
CA PHE A 86 0.56 3.04 -6.41
C PHE A 86 -0.25 3.83 -7.45
N GLN A 87 -0.07 5.14 -7.47
CA GLN A 87 -0.74 6.04 -8.41
C GLN A 87 -0.29 5.80 -9.87
N ASP A 88 0.93 5.35 -10.07
CA ASP A 88 1.55 4.99 -11.34
C ASP A 88 1.46 3.49 -11.65
N PHE A 89 0.54 2.79 -10.95
CA PHE A 89 0.27 1.36 -11.04
C PHE A 89 1.44 0.45 -10.62
N ALA A 90 2.70 0.92 -10.67
CA ALA A 90 3.92 0.18 -10.28
C ALA A 90 4.01 -1.23 -10.88
N LEU A 91 3.60 -1.39 -12.14
CA LEU A 91 3.68 -2.66 -12.86
C LEU A 91 5.11 -2.93 -13.32
N TRP A 92 5.53 -4.18 -13.28
CA TRP A 92 6.79 -4.64 -13.85
C TRP A 92 6.66 -4.72 -15.38
N PRO A 93 7.31 -3.83 -16.16
CA PRO A 93 7.07 -3.72 -17.59
C PRO A 93 7.56 -4.93 -18.41
N HIS A 94 8.48 -5.69 -17.86
CA HIS A 94 9.05 -6.90 -18.46
C HIS A 94 8.31 -8.19 -18.09
N MET A 95 7.28 -8.10 -17.27
CA MET A 95 6.41 -9.20 -16.87
C MET A 95 5.06 -9.08 -17.57
N THR A 96 4.44 -10.21 -17.91
CA THR A 96 3.06 -10.26 -18.38
C THR A 96 2.08 -9.85 -17.29
N VAL A 97 0.82 -9.61 -17.64
CA VAL A 97 -0.27 -9.36 -16.66
C VAL A 97 -0.36 -10.51 -15.66
N PHE A 98 -0.32 -11.75 -16.14
CA PHE A 98 -0.32 -12.94 -15.29
C PHE A 98 0.84 -12.92 -14.28
N GLU A 99 2.05 -12.63 -14.74
CA GLU A 99 3.25 -12.61 -13.90
C GLU A 99 3.22 -11.48 -12.88
N ASN A 100 2.72 -10.29 -13.26
CA ASN A 100 2.52 -9.17 -12.34
C ASN A 100 1.55 -9.54 -11.20
N VAL A 101 0.41 -10.17 -11.51
CA VAL A 101 -0.56 -10.64 -10.51
C VAL A 101 0.03 -11.77 -9.64
N ALA A 102 0.76 -12.69 -10.26
CA ALA A 102 1.39 -13.82 -9.57
C ALA A 102 2.54 -13.40 -8.65
N PHE A 103 3.19 -12.26 -8.92
CA PHE A 103 4.42 -11.83 -8.24
C PHE A 103 4.26 -11.79 -6.72
N GLY A 104 3.22 -11.14 -6.21
CA GLY A 104 2.98 -11.04 -4.77
C GLY A 104 2.75 -12.40 -4.09
N LEU A 105 2.06 -13.31 -4.78
CA LEU A 105 1.83 -14.68 -4.28
C LEU A 105 3.13 -15.49 -4.23
N ARG A 106 3.97 -15.36 -5.27
CA ARG A 106 5.29 -15.99 -5.33
C ARG A 106 6.22 -15.47 -4.25
N ALA A 107 6.29 -14.14 -4.09
CA ALA A 107 7.11 -13.49 -3.07
C ALA A 107 6.70 -13.88 -1.63
N ALA A 108 5.40 -14.12 -1.41
CA ALA A 108 4.87 -14.59 -0.13
C ALA A 108 4.96 -16.13 0.06
N GLY A 109 5.52 -16.88 -0.89
CA GLY A 109 5.59 -18.35 -0.84
C GLY A 109 4.23 -19.04 -0.97
N LYS A 110 3.17 -18.33 -1.41
CA LYS A 110 1.78 -18.85 -1.51
C LYS A 110 1.51 -19.41 -2.92
N THR A 111 2.33 -20.34 -3.37
CA THR A 111 2.29 -20.88 -4.73
C THR A 111 1.28 -22.01 -4.94
N ASP A 112 0.67 -22.52 -3.87
CA ASP A 112 -0.40 -23.51 -3.99
C ASP A 112 -1.56 -22.95 -4.83
N LYS A 113 -1.98 -23.69 -5.87
CA LYS A 113 -3.02 -23.31 -6.84
C LYS A 113 -2.80 -21.90 -7.43
N LEU A 114 -1.54 -21.52 -7.71
CA LEU A 114 -1.18 -20.19 -8.18
C LEU A 114 -1.97 -19.79 -9.42
N ASP A 115 -2.02 -20.68 -10.43
CA ASP A 115 -2.72 -20.42 -11.70
C ASP A 115 -4.22 -20.16 -11.50
N GLU A 116 -4.87 -20.96 -10.64
CA GLU A 116 -6.28 -20.80 -10.31
C GLU A 116 -6.53 -19.45 -9.61
N LYS A 117 -5.69 -19.10 -8.64
CA LYS A 117 -5.80 -17.82 -7.91
C LYS A 117 -5.62 -16.62 -8.83
N VAL A 118 -4.63 -16.66 -9.73
CA VAL A 118 -4.37 -15.58 -10.68
C VAL A 118 -5.53 -15.48 -11.69
N LYS A 119 -6.01 -16.60 -12.26
CA LYS A 119 -7.15 -16.60 -13.19
C LYS A 119 -8.40 -16.02 -12.52
N ASN A 120 -8.71 -16.43 -11.28
CA ASN A 120 -9.86 -15.89 -10.54
C ASN A 120 -9.73 -14.39 -10.30
N ALA A 121 -8.54 -13.89 -9.99
CA ALA A 121 -8.29 -12.47 -9.81
C ALA A 121 -8.49 -11.68 -11.11
N LEU A 122 -7.98 -12.18 -12.24
CA LEU A 122 -8.18 -11.58 -13.56
C LEU A 122 -9.64 -11.61 -14.00
N HIS A 123 -10.34 -12.71 -13.75
CA HIS A 123 -11.76 -12.85 -14.02
C HIS A 123 -12.61 -11.82 -13.26
N ALA A 124 -12.30 -11.60 -11.97
CA ALA A 124 -13.00 -10.64 -11.13
C ALA A 124 -12.96 -9.19 -11.66
N VAL A 125 -11.94 -8.87 -12.48
CA VAL A 125 -11.76 -7.56 -13.11
C VAL A 125 -11.93 -7.60 -14.63
N GLN A 126 -12.43 -8.71 -15.19
CA GLN A 126 -12.70 -8.90 -16.62
C GLN A 126 -11.45 -8.76 -17.52
N LEU A 127 -10.32 -9.27 -17.05
CA LEU A 127 -9.04 -9.25 -17.76
C LEU A 127 -8.53 -10.64 -18.15
N ASP A 128 -9.41 -11.64 -18.27
CA ASP A 128 -9.07 -13.03 -18.60
C ASP A 128 -8.23 -13.14 -19.89
N ASP A 129 -8.65 -12.45 -20.94
CA ASP A 129 -8.01 -12.49 -22.26
C ASP A 129 -6.68 -11.70 -22.33
N PHE A 130 -6.35 -10.99 -21.27
CA PHE A 130 -5.15 -10.13 -21.21
C PHE A 130 -4.00 -10.76 -20.44
N ALA A 131 -4.17 -11.94 -19.88
CA ALA A 131 -3.20 -12.61 -18.99
C ALA A 131 -1.78 -12.67 -19.58
N GLN A 132 -1.66 -12.89 -20.90
CA GLN A 132 -0.37 -13.02 -21.59
C GLN A 132 0.16 -11.72 -22.18
N ARG A 133 -0.57 -10.59 -22.02
CA ARG A 133 -0.12 -9.29 -22.51
C ARG A 133 0.85 -8.64 -21.54
N TYR A 134 1.67 -7.75 -22.07
CA TYR A 134 2.55 -6.89 -21.28
C TYR A 134 1.86 -5.56 -20.90
N PRO A 135 2.27 -4.87 -19.85
CA PRO A 135 1.66 -3.60 -19.41
C PRO A 135 1.51 -2.55 -20.53
N HIS A 136 2.51 -2.42 -21.42
CA HIS A 136 2.47 -1.47 -22.53
C HIS A 136 1.42 -1.81 -23.62
N GLN A 137 0.81 -2.98 -23.57
CA GLN A 137 -0.25 -3.44 -24.48
C GLN A 137 -1.65 -3.23 -23.89
N LEU A 138 -1.73 -2.59 -22.71
CA LEU A 138 -2.99 -2.31 -22.01
C LEU A 138 -3.32 -0.83 -22.12
N SER A 139 -4.61 -0.49 -22.05
CA SER A 139 -5.06 0.90 -21.84
C SER A 139 -4.90 1.29 -20.38
N GLY A 140 -4.91 2.60 -20.08
CA GLY A 140 -4.80 3.10 -18.71
C GLY A 140 -5.90 2.60 -17.75
N GLY A 141 -7.07 2.26 -18.28
CA GLY A 141 -8.16 1.69 -17.48
C GLY A 141 -8.02 0.18 -17.23
N GLN A 142 -7.24 -0.51 -18.06
CA GLN A 142 -6.91 -1.92 -17.92
C GLN A 142 -5.72 -2.13 -16.99
#